data_796b11e62e223313646c4090cbc75e1f
#
_entry.id   796b11e62e223313646c4090cbc75e1f
#
_cell.length_a   1.000
_cell.length_b   1.000
_cell.length_c   1.000
_cell.angle_alpha   90.00
_cell.angle_beta   90.00
_cell.angle_gamma   90.00
#
_symmetry.space_group_name_H-M   'P 1'
#
loop_
_entity.id
_entity.type
_entity.pdbx_description
1 polymer ?
#
loop_
_entity_poly.entity_id
_entity_poly.type
_entity_poly.pdbx_seq_one_letter_code
_entity_poly.pdbx_strand_id
1 'polypeptide(L)'
;MDGNKDVAAIILAAGEGTRMKSNIAKVLHKVCGKTMIRRVVETVSKIEPSRFVVVVGHQAESVKAELEGEPVEFAVQARRLGTAHAVLSTGPILKGFDGVIIVLNGDTPLLRAETLSGLIDHHVEQDAVVTVLTAVLDDPTGYGRIVRDTNGSLMKIIEEKDASEDEKKISEINSGIFCFDGGEMFEALRKVDRKNAQGEYYLTDVVGILKGEGKMVSAFRSDQKDEILGINTLDQLREAERLMHCG
;
A
#
# COMPACT_ATOMS: atom_id res chain seq x y z
N MET A 1 27.10 -13.69 0.44
CA MET A 1 26.87 -12.72 1.52
C MET A 1 25.38 -12.71 1.76
N ASP A 2 24.94 -13.41 2.79
CA ASP A 2 23.52 -13.53 3.15
C ASP A 2 23.04 -12.20 3.73
N GLY A 3 22.72 -11.29 2.87
CA GLY A 3 22.16 -9.98 3.25
C GLY A 3 20.64 -10.05 3.26
N ASN A 4 20.08 -10.78 4.23
CA ASN A 4 18.67 -10.60 4.55
C ASN A 4 18.54 -9.14 5.05
N LYS A 5 18.14 -8.21 4.17
CA LYS A 5 17.89 -6.82 4.58
C LYS A 5 16.79 -6.84 5.62
N ASP A 6 17.00 -6.10 6.69
CA ASP A 6 15.98 -5.93 7.73
C ASP A 6 14.70 -5.35 7.12
N VAL A 7 13.54 -5.84 7.53
CA VAL A 7 12.25 -5.43 6.95
C VAL A 7 11.42 -4.69 8.00
N ALA A 8 10.92 -3.52 7.63
CA ALA A 8 9.86 -2.85 8.37
C ALA A 8 8.55 -2.89 7.58
N ALA A 9 7.42 -3.01 8.27
CA ALA A 9 6.11 -2.98 7.65
C ALA A 9 5.27 -1.80 8.14
N ILE A 10 4.59 -1.12 7.22
CA ILE A 10 3.63 -0.05 7.48
C ILE A 10 2.29 -0.45 6.89
N ILE A 11 1.23 -0.55 7.73
CA ILE A 11 -0.15 -0.74 7.27
C ILE A 11 -0.91 0.57 7.39
N LEU A 12 -1.49 1.04 6.27
CA LEU A 12 -2.33 2.24 6.24
C LEU A 12 -3.77 1.89 6.62
N ALA A 13 -4.22 2.35 7.78
CA ALA A 13 -5.55 2.12 8.33
C ALA A 13 -6.25 3.41 8.81
N ALA A 14 -5.80 4.59 8.33
CA ALA A 14 -6.30 5.89 8.78
C ALA A 14 -7.53 6.41 8.00
N GLY A 15 -7.92 5.73 6.91
CA GLY A 15 -8.99 6.15 6.01
C GLY A 15 -10.40 6.00 6.59
N GLU A 16 -11.31 6.90 6.20
CA GLU A 16 -12.70 6.89 6.66
C GLU A 16 -13.56 5.79 5.99
N GLY A 17 -13.25 5.45 4.73
CA GLY A 17 -13.98 4.41 4.01
C GLY A 17 -15.43 4.77 3.67
N THR A 18 -15.70 6.01 3.30
CA THR A 18 -17.05 6.57 3.03
C THR A 18 -17.88 5.74 2.05
N ARG A 19 -17.23 5.05 1.09
CA ARG A 19 -17.87 4.16 0.11
C ARG A 19 -18.54 2.92 0.72
N MET A 20 -18.13 2.52 1.95
CA MET A 20 -18.76 1.41 2.68
C MET A 20 -20.15 1.76 3.22
N LYS A 21 -20.50 3.07 3.28
CA LYS A 21 -21.77 3.55 3.85
C LYS A 21 -22.08 2.96 5.23
N SER A 22 -21.07 2.88 6.08
CA SER A 22 -21.09 2.26 7.41
C SER A 22 -20.54 3.22 8.46
N ASN A 23 -20.97 3.02 9.71
CA ASN A 23 -20.52 3.82 10.86
C ASN A 23 -19.24 3.27 11.52
N ILE A 24 -18.68 2.17 11.00
CA ILE A 24 -17.41 1.62 11.47
C ILE A 24 -16.31 1.87 10.45
N ALA A 25 -15.06 2.00 10.93
CA ALA A 25 -13.91 2.18 10.06
C ALA A 25 -13.83 1.05 9.02
N LYS A 26 -13.52 1.40 7.77
CA LYS A 26 -13.49 0.44 6.66
C LYS A 26 -12.75 -0.85 7.00
N VAL A 27 -11.57 -0.72 7.58
CA VAL A 27 -10.68 -1.85 7.90
C VAL A 27 -11.20 -2.79 9.00
N LEU A 28 -12.24 -2.36 9.75
CA LEU A 28 -12.91 -3.17 10.78
C LEU A 28 -14.07 -4.01 10.23
N HIS A 29 -14.44 -3.87 8.96
CA HIS A 29 -15.39 -4.80 8.35
C HIS A 29 -14.79 -6.19 8.27
N LYS A 30 -15.66 -7.19 8.51
CA LYS A 30 -15.25 -8.59 8.56
C LYS A 30 -15.40 -9.26 7.21
N VAL A 31 -14.39 -10.01 6.83
CA VAL A 31 -14.39 -10.99 5.74
C VAL A 31 -14.24 -12.35 6.39
N CYS A 32 -15.22 -13.25 6.20
CA CYS A 32 -15.21 -14.58 6.83
C CYS A 32 -14.97 -14.51 8.35
N GLY A 33 -15.74 -13.69 9.05
CA GLY A 33 -15.72 -13.58 10.50
C GLY A 33 -14.56 -12.83 11.14
N LYS A 34 -13.50 -12.46 10.36
CA LYS A 34 -12.30 -11.76 10.82
C LYS A 34 -12.19 -10.40 10.15
N THR A 35 -11.83 -9.33 10.87
CA THR A 35 -11.68 -7.99 10.31
C THR A 35 -10.59 -7.93 9.23
N MET A 36 -10.76 -7.04 8.24
CA MET A 36 -9.78 -6.89 7.17
C MET A 36 -8.39 -6.56 7.72
N ILE A 37 -8.32 -5.62 8.68
CA ILE A 37 -7.03 -5.22 9.28
C ILE A 37 -6.33 -6.39 9.97
N ARG A 38 -7.05 -7.24 10.71
CA ARG A 38 -6.46 -8.40 11.39
C ARG A 38 -5.90 -9.40 10.39
N ARG A 39 -6.60 -9.63 9.26
CA ARG A 39 -6.10 -10.49 8.18
C ARG A 39 -4.81 -9.97 7.59
N VAL A 40 -4.74 -8.65 7.30
CA VAL A 40 -3.53 -8.03 6.77
C VAL A 40 -2.38 -8.12 7.78
N VAL A 41 -2.64 -7.85 9.07
CA VAL A 41 -1.63 -7.98 10.15
C VAL A 41 -1.11 -9.42 10.22
N GLU A 42 -1.98 -10.43 10.22
CA GLU A 42 -1.58 -11.84 10.24
C GLU A 42 -0.75 -12.25 8.99
N THR A 43 -1.08 -11.70 7.83
CA THR A 43 -0.30 -11.94 6.60
C THR A 43 1.08 -11.32 6.70
N VAL A 44 1.16 -10.07 7.14
CA VAL A 44 2.44 -9.36 7.32
C VAL A 44 3.29 -9.99 8.42
N SER A 45 2.70 -10.49 9.49
CA SER A 45 3.46 -11.16 10.57
C SER A 45 4.23 -12.40 10.08
N LYS A 46 3.80 -13.03 8.97
CA LYS A 46 4.49 -14.21 8.39
C LYS A 46 5.82 -13.85 7.70
N ILE A 47 6.04 -12.60 7.33
CA ILE A 47 7.32 -12.12 6.81
C ILE A 47 8.25 -11.61 7.93
N GLU A 48 7.85 -11.76 9.20
CA GLU A 48 8.64 -11.48 10.40
C GLU A 48 9.33 -10.10 10.37
N PRO A 49 8.57 -8.98 10.17
CA PRO A 49 9.19 -7.67 10.12
C PRO A 49 9.79 -7.29 11.49
N SER A 50 10.98 -6.71 11.50
CA SER A 50 11.64 -6.25 12.73
C SER A 50 10.97 -5.00 13.33
N ARG A 51 10.27 -4.22 12.51
CA ARG A 51 9.41 -3.09 12.92
C ARG A 51 8.08 -3.22 12.21
N PHE A 52 6.99 -3.11 12.96
CA PHE A 52 5.66 -3.26 12.43
C PHE A 52 4.76 -2.12 12.90
N VAL A 53 4.36 -1.23 11.98
CA VAL A 53 3.64 0.00 12.28
C VAL A 53 2.28 0.00 11.59
N VAL A 54 1.22 0.31 12.35
CA VAL A 54 -0.13 0.55 11.81
C VAL A 54 -0.44 2.04 11.93
N VAL A 55 -0.71 2.68 10.77
CA VAL A 55 -1.12 4.09 10.75
C VAL A 55 -2.63 4.16 10.97
N VAL A 56 -3.03 4.77 12.07
CA VAL A 56 -4.44 4.95 12.46
C VAL A 56 -4.85 6.41 12.36
N GLY A 57 -6.15 6.67 12.20
CA GLY A 57 -6.70 8.02 12.09
C GLY A 57 -8.18 8.02 12.43
N HIS A 58 -9.08 7.82 11.45
CA HIS A 58 -10.50 7.68 11.72
C HIS A 58 -10.78 6.47 12.60
N GLN A 59 -11.51 6.68 13.72
CA GLN A 59 -11.78 5.63 14.73
C GLN A 59 -10.51 4.91 15.22
N ALA A 60 -9.43 5.65 15.46
CA ALA A 60 -8.14 5.11 15.87
C ALA A 60 -8.25 4.14 17.06
N GLU A 61 -9.03 4.50 18.09
CA GLU A 61 -9.16 3.66 19.30
C GLU A 61 -9.84 2.31 19.00
N SER A 62 -10.80 2.28 18.07
CA SER A 62 -11.44 1.02 17.67
C SER A 62 -10.47 0.12 16.90
N VAL A 63 -9.62 0.69 16.04
CA VAL A 63 -8.60 -0.07 15.31
C VAL A 63 -7.52 -0.59 16.26
N LYS A 64 -7.08 0.23 17.23
CA LYS A 64 -6.12 -0.20 18.25
C LYS A 64 -6.68 -1.34 19.12
N ALA A 65 -7.94 -1.22 19.56
CA ALA A 65 -8.61 -2.27 20.36
C ALA A 65 -8.74 -3.58 19.57
N GLU A 66 -9.05 -3.52 18.26
CA GLU A 66 -9.08 -4.71 17.40
C GLU A 66 -7.72 -5.42 17.31
N LEU A 67 -6.62 -4.68 17.37
CA LEU A 67 -5.26 -5.20 17.28
C LEU A 67 -4.58 -5.37 18.64
N GLU A 68 -5.32 -5.33 19.74
CA GLU A 68 -4.77 -5.57 21.08
C GLU A 68 -4.10 -6.95 21.13
N GLY A 69 -2.86 -6.98 21.66
CA GLY A 69 -2.03 -8.19 21.74
C GLY A 69 -1.21 -8.51 20.49
N GLU A 70 -1.43 -7.80 19.36
CA GLU A 70 -0.56 -7.96 18.18
C GLU A 70 0.76 -7.18 18.36
N PRO A 71 1.88 -7.65 17.79
CA PRO A 71 3.19 -7.02 17.93
C PRO A 71 3.33 -5.79 17.00
N VAL A 72 2.40 -4.83 17.11
CA VAL A 72 2.37 -3.64 16.26
C VAL A 72 2.53 -2.36 17.06
N GLU A 73 3.23 -1.38 16.47
CA GLU A 73 3.30 -0.01 16.94
C GLU A 73 2.25 0.84 16.20
N PHE A 74 1.75 1.90 16.83
CA PHE A 74 0.75 2.76 16.19
C PHE A 74 1.30 4.15 15.91
N ALA A 75 1.18 4.60 14.65
CA ALA A 75 1.37 5.99 14.26
C ALA A 75 0.00 6.64 14.03
N VAL A 76 -0.18 7.89 14.50
CA VAL A 76 -1.45 8.60 14.34
C VAL A 76 -1.36 9.62 13.21
N GLN A 77 -2.20 9.46 12.20
CA GLN A 77 -2.44 10.47 11.19
C GLN A 77 -3.53 11.42 11.68
N ALA A 78 -3.15 12.47 12.40
CA ALA A 78 -4.11 13.42 12.99
C ALA A 78 -4.94 14.19 11.95
N ARG A 79 -4.39 14.47 10.76
CA ARG A 79 -5.06 15.14 9.64
C ARG A 79 -4.94 14.26 8.40
N ARG A 80 -6.05 13.96 7.75
CA ARG A 80 -6.09 13.14 6.53
C ARG A 80 -5.72 14.00 5.32
N LEU A 81 -4.44 14.04 5.01
CA LEU A 81 -3.88 14.85 3.92
C LEU A 81 -3.35 14.00 2.76
N GLY A 82 -3.70 12.72 2.71
CA GLY A 82 -3.28 11.78 1.67
C GLY A 82 -2.37 10.66 2.18
N THR A 83 -2.04 9.73 1.29
CA THR A 83 -1.32 8.49 1.61
C THR A 83 0.15 8.73 1.92
N ALA A 84 0.83 9.64 1.22
CA ALA A 84 2.21 10.00 1.55
C ALA A 84 2.30 10.64 2.95
N HIS A 85 1.34 11.49 3.33
CA HIS A 85 1.28 12.05 4.66
C HIS A 85 1.01 10.99 5.74
N ALA A 86 0.24 9.95 5.43
CA ALA A 86 0.04 8.83 6.34
C ALA A 86 1.37 8.09 6.60
N VAL A 87 2.15 7.79 5.56
CA VAL A 87 3.47 7.17 5.70
C VAL A 87 4.42 8.09 6.46
N LEU A 88 4.45 9.39 6.19
CA LEU A 88 5.29 10.36 6.92
C LEU A 88 5.02 10.37 8.44
N SER A 89 3.80 10.03 8.89
CA SER A 89 3.48 9.96 10.33
C SER A 89 4.24 8.85 11.06
N THR A 90 4.81 7.87 10.35
CA THR A 90 5.62 6.79 10.93
C THR A 90 7.07 7.21 11.19
N GLY A 91 7.49 8.39 10.71
CA GLY A 91 8.87 8.86 10.79
C GLY A 91 9.51 8.83 12.19
N PRO A 92 8.82 9.22 13.29
CA PRO A 92 9.38 9.10 14.63
C PRO A 92 9.68 7.65 15.04
N ILE A 93 8.85 6.69 14.60
CA ILE A 93 8.98 5.25 14.90
C ILE A 93 10.09 4.63 14.08
N LEU A 94 10.20 4.96 12.80
CA LEU A 94 11.15 4.38 11.85
C LEU A 94 12.40 5.23 11.64
N LYS A 95 12.68 6.15 12.57
CA LYS A 95 13.87 7.01 12.48
C LYS A 95 15.14 6.19 12.43
N GLY A 96 15.93 6.38 11.36
CA GLY A 96 17.22 5.70 11.17
C GLY A 96 17.11 4.25 10.70
N PHE A 97 15.92 3.80 10.34
CA PHE A 97 15.74 2.50 9.68
C PHE A 97 16.24 2.60 8.23
N ASP A 98 17.17 1.75 7.84
CA ASP A 98 17.84 1.75 6.52
C ASP A 98 17.61 0.45 5.72
N GLY A 99 16.81 -0.48 6.25
CA GLY A 99 16.40 -1.70 5.57
C GLY A 99 15.29 -1.48 4.53
N VAL A 100 14.58 -2.54 4.17
CA VAL A 100 13.42 -2.48 3.27
C VAL A 100 12.17 -2.09 4.08
N ILE A 101 11.44 -1.08 3.63
CA ILE A 101 10.15 -0.69 4.21
C ILE A 101 9.03 -1.09 3.24
N ILE A 102 8.16 -2.01 3.68
CA ILE A 102 6.96 -2.35 2.92
C ILE A 102 5.77 -1.54 3.41
N VAL A 103 5.05 -0.92 2.49
CA VAL A 103 3.83 -0.12 2.77
C VAL A 103 2.64 -0.82 2.14
N LEU A 104 1.61 -1.08 2.95
CA LEU A 104 0.40 -1.79 2.54
C LEU A 104 -0.87 -1.04 2.96
N ASN A 105 -1.98 -1.38 2.32
CA ASN A 105 -3.30 -0.92 2.74
C ASN A 105 -3.96 -1.95 3.67
N GLY A 106 -4.62 -1.49 4.73
CA GLY A 106 -5.33 -2.36 5.69
C GLY A 106 -6.64 -2.96 5.15
N ASP A 107 -6.97 -2.72 3.89
CA ASP A 107 -8.18 -3.19 3.21
C ASP A 107 -7.93 -4.21 2.10
N THR A 108 -6.77 -4.87 2.10
CA THR A 108 -6.38 -5.92 1.15
C THR A 108 -6.33 -7.31 1.85
N PRO A 109 -7.46 -7.85 2.34
CA PRO A 109 -7.48 -9.03 3.22
C PRO A 109 -7.16 -10.35 2.51
N LEU A 110 -7.10 -10.36 1.17
CA LEU A 110 -6.78 -11.55 0.36
C LEU A 110 -5.29 -11.70 0.09
N LEU A 111 -4.49 -10.70 0.47
CA LEU A 111 -3.04 -10.67 0.23
C LEU A 111 -2.35 -11.85 0.91
N ARG A 112 -1.41 -12.49 0.20
CA ARG A 112 -0.62 -13.60 0.72
C ARG A 112 0.80 -13.18 1.07
N ALA A 113 1.40 -13.90 2.02
CA ALA A 113 2.77 -13.65 2.46
C ALA A 113 3.80 -13.94 1.35
N GLU A 114 3.52 -14.94 0.51
CA GLU A 114 4.37 -15.31 -0.63
C GLU A 114 4.49 -14.16 -1.64
N THR A 115 3.39 -13.43 -1.88
CA THR A 115 3.39 -12.24 -2.75
C THR A 115 4.21 -11.10 -2.14
N LEU A 116 4.15 -10.92 -0.80
CA LEU A 116 4.97 -9.92 -0.11
C LEU A 116 6.46 -10.30 -0.16
N SER A 117 6.80 -11.55 0.10
CA SER A 117 8.19 -12.04 0.00
C SER A 117 8.73 -11.85 -1.41
N GLY A 118 7.97 -12.25 -2.44
CA GLY A 118 8.39 -12.05 -3.83
C GLY A 118 8.57 -10.57 -4.21
N LEU A 119 7.75 -9.66 -3.68
CA LEU A 119 7.91 -8.22 -3.88
C LEU A 119 9.19 -7.69 -3.21
N ILE A 120 9.49 -8.15 -1.98
CA ILE A 120 10.71 -7.77 -1.24
C ILE A 120 11.95 -8.29 -1.96
N ASP A 121 11.94 -9.57 -2.36
CA ASP A 121 13.05 -10.19 -3.08
C ASP A 121 13.33 -9.45 -4.39
N HIS A 122 12.29 -9.19 -5.17
CA HIS A 122 12.38 -8.40 -6.41
C HIS A 122 12.96 -6.99 -6.15
N HIS A 123 12.50 -6.30 -5.10
CA HIS A 123 12.99 -4.98 -4.74
C HIS A 123 14.50 -4.97 -4.46
N VAL A 124 14.97 -5.97 -3.71
CA VAL A 124 16.39 -6.15 -3.38
C VAL A 124 17.21 -6.53 -4.63
N GLU A 125 16.72 -7.47 -5.43
CA GLU A 125 17.40 -7.91 -6.67
C GLU A 125 17.57 -6.79 -7.70
N GLN A 126 16.58 -5.88 -7.77
CA GLN A 126 16.64 -4.74 -8.70
C GLN A 126 17.46 -3.58 -8.15
N ASP A 127 17.94 -3.63 -6.90
CA ASP A 127 18.58 -2.50 -6.20
C ASP A 127 17.76 -1.22 -6.33
N ALA A 128 16.44 -1.36 -6.19
CA ALA A 128 15.49 -0.28 -6.41
C ALA A 128 15.30 0.56 -5.14
N VAL A 129 15.08 1.88 -5.31
CA VAL A 129 14.71 2.76 -4.19
C VAL A 129 13.22 2.73 -3.91
N VAL A 130 12.41 2.37 -4.91
CA VAL A 130 10.99 2.08 -4.77
C VAL A 130 10.57 0.99 -5.76
N THR A 131 9.78 0.04 -5.29
CA THR A 131 9.11 -0.97 -6.12
C THR A 131 7.62 -0.96 -5.80
N VAL A 132 6.78 -0.90 -6.84
CA VAL A 132 5.32 -0.99 -6.71
C VAL A 132 4.83 -2.38 -7.09
N LEU A 133 3.93 -2.95 -6.30
CA LEU A 133 3.18 -4.15 -6.69
C LEU A 133 2.07 -3.77 -7.66
N THR A 134 2.03 -4.43 -8.82
CA THR A 134 1.07 -4.15 -9.90
C THR A 134 0.31 -5.41 -10.32
N ALA A 135 -0.81 -5.23 -11.01
CA ALA A 135 -1.50 -6.28 -11.73
C ALA A 135 -2.15 -5.74 -12.99
N VAL A 136 -2.53 -6.63 -13.89
CA VAL A 136 -3.32 -6.30 -15.09
C VAL A 136 -4.77 -6.69 -14.84
N LEU A 137 -5.68 -5.72 -14.93
CA LEU A 137 -7.11 -5.91 -14.77
C LEU A 137 -7.85 -5.70 -16.10
N ASP A 138 -8.92 -6.45 -16.29
CA ASP A 138 -9.84 -6.26 -17.43
C ASP A 138 -10.62 -4.95 -17.28
N ASP A 139 -10.99 -4.59 -16.03
CA ASP A 139 -11.57 -3.30 -15.68
C ASP A 139 -10.69 -2.61 -14.61
N PRO A 140 -9.83 -1.67 -15.04
CA PRO A 140 -8.93 -0.95 -14.12
C PRO A 140 -9.59 0.26 -13.44
N THR A 141 -10.89 0.47 -13.60
CA THR A 141 -11.61 1.65 -13.08
C THR A 141 -11.41 1.82 -11.57
N GLY A 142 -11.06 3.02 -11.16
CA GLY A 142 -10.86 3.39 -9.75
C GLY A 142 -9.48 3.13 -9.19
N TYR A 143 -8.55 2.58 -9.98
CA TYR A 143 -7.15 2.37 -9.60
C TYR A 143 -6.22 3.38 -10.25
N GLY A 144 -5.06 3.63 -9.65
CA GLY A 144 -3.95 4.32 -10.31
C GLY A 144 -3.39 3.49 -11.46
N ARG A 145 -2.95 4.15 -12.52
CA ARG A 145 -2.38 3.52 -13.73
C ARG A 145 -0.87 3.55 -13.72
N ILE A 146 -0.27 2.44 -14.13
CA ILE A 146 1.18 2.30 -14.29
C ILE A 146 1.58 2.83 -15.67
N VAL A 147 2.31 3.93 -15.70
CA VAL A 147 2.82 4.50 -16.95
C VAL A 147 4.24 4.02 -17.18
N ARG A 148 4.46 3.39 -18.34
CA ARG A 148 5.76 2.88 -18.78
C ARG A 148 6.26 3.66 -19.98
N ASP A 149 7.58 3.71 -20.14
CA ASP A 149 8.21 4.21 -21.37
C ASP A 149 8.16 3.18 -22.49
N THR A 150 8.70 3.53 -23.66
CA THR A 150 8.76 2.66 -24.84
C THR A 150 9.61 1.40 -24.65
N ASN A 151 10.47 1.37 -23.64
CA ASN A 151 11.30 0.23 -23.26
C ASN A 151 10.65 -0.64 -22.17
N GLY A 152 9.43 -0.28 -21.71
CA GLY A 152 8.70 -0.98 -20.65
C GLY A 152 9.12 -0.58 -19.24
N SER A 153 10.00 0.40 -19.04
CA SER A 153 10.43 0.85 -17.72
C SER A 153 9.32 1.67 -17.05
N LEU A 154 9.16 1.50 -15.73
CA LEU A 154 8.24 2.31 -14.94
C LEU A 154 8.66 3.78 -14.96
N MET A 155 7.73 4.67 -15.30
CA MET A 155 7.94 6.12 -15.32
C MET A 155 7.25 6.84 -14.17
N LYS A 156 5.97 6.59 -14.00
CA LYS A 156 5.13 7.21 -12.98
C LYS A 156 3.86 6.40 -12.77
N ILE A 157 3.13 6.74 -11.73
CA ILE A 157 1.77 6.28 -11.48
C ILE A 157 0.83 7.48 -11.58
N ILE A 158 -0.31 7.32 -12.25
CA ILE A 158 -1.33 8.37 -12.35
C ILE A 158 -2.59 7.87 -11.68
N GLU A 159 -3.08 8.61 -10.70
CA GLU A 159 -4.34 8.30 -10.03
C GLU A 159 -5.53 8.45 -10.99
N GLU A 160 -6.59 7.64 -10.81
CA GLU A 160 -7.80 7.63 -11.66
C GLU A 160 -8.36 9.03 -11.93
N LYS A 161 -8.37 9.90 -10.90
CA LYS A 161 -8.97 11.24 -11.01
C LYS A 161 -8.11 12.24 -11.78
N ASP A 162 -6.83 11.95 -11.93
CA ASP A 162 -5.86 12.79 -12.64
C ASP A 162 -5.53 12.23 -14.03
N ALA A 163 -5.99 11.01 -14.33
CA ALA A 163 -5.72 10.32 -15.60
C ALA A 163 -6.53 10.91 -16.75
N SER A 164 -5.87 11.16 -17.87
CA SER A 164 -6.51 11.47 -19.17
C SER A 164 -7.30 10.26 -19.69
N GLU A 165 -8.17 10.47 -20.68
CA GLU A 165 -8.96 9.38 -21.29
C GLU A 165 -8.08 8.30 -21.94
N ASP A 166 -6.89 8.64 -22.41
CA ASP A 166 -5.94 7.66 -22.95
C ASP A 166 -5.21 6.91 -21.83
N GLU A 167 -4.81 7.58 -20.75
CA GLU A 167 -4.20 6.95 -19.60
C GLU A 167 -5.16 6.01 -18.85
N LYS A 168 -6.46 6.31 -18.82
CA LYS A 168 -7.49 5.42 -18.26
C LYS A 168 -7.61 4.07 -19.00
N LYS A 169 -7.18 3.99 -20.26
CA LYS A 169 -7.17 2.74 -21.04
C LYS A 169 -6.05 1.78 -20.63
N ILE A 170 -5.06 2.25 -19.84
CA ILE A 170 -3.99 1.40 -19.34
C ILE A 170 -4.61 0.38 -18.38
N SER A 171 -4.40 -0.90 -18.65
CA SER A 171 -4.91 -2.01 -17.84
C SER A 171 -4.03 -2.39 -16.65
N GLU A 172 -2.75 -1.97 -16.66
CA GLU A 172 -1.85 -2.22 -15.53
C GLU A 172 -2.10 -1.20 -14.41
N ILE A 173 -2.43 -1.71 -13.23
CA ILE A 173 -2.86 -0.91 -12.08
C ILE A 173 -1.84 -0.92 -10.95
N ASN A 174 -1.85 0.16 -10.15
CA ASN A 174 -1.21 0.25 -8.86
C ASN A 174 -2.07 -0.41 -7.79
N SER A 175 -1.52 -1.38 -7.07
CA SER A 175 -2.21 -2.02 -5.93
C SER A 175 -2.24 -1.16 -4.67
N GLY A 176 -1.42 -0.10 -4.60
CA GLY A 176 -1.18 0.64 -3.38
C GLY A 176 -0.19 -0.03 -2.41
N ILE A 177 0.48 -1.09 -2.84
CA ILE A 177 1.50 -1.81 -2.06
C ILE A 177 2.87 -1.48 -2.64
N PHE A 178 3.80 -1.07 -1.78
CA PHE A 178 5.12 -0.60 -2.17
C PHE A 178 6.21 -1.19 -1.28
N CYS A 179 7.39 -1.43 -1.86
CA CYS A 179 8.64 -1.54 -1.11
C CYS A 179 9.48 -0.29 -1.35
N PHE A 180 10.14 0.18 -0.29
CA PHE A 180 11.06 1.33 -0.32
C PHE A 180 12.39 0.95 0.28
N ASP A 181 13.46 1.55 -0.19
CA ASP A 181 14.70 1.68 0.58
C ASP A 181 14.47 2.66 1.74
N GLY A 182 14.75 2.21 2.97
CA GLY A 182 14.46 2.97 4.19
C GLY A 182 15.27 4.27 4.29
N GLY A 183 16.47 4.30 3.75
CA GLY A 183 17.32 5.49 3.70
C GLY A 183 16.77 6.59 2.80
N GLU A 184 16.06 6.21 1.73
CA GLU A 184 15.57 7.15 0.70
C GLU A 184 14.10 7.56 0.91
N MET A 185 13.27 6.70 1.50
CA MET A 185 11.81 6.86 1.54
C MET A 185 11.36 8.20 2.13
N PHE A 186 11.82 8.55 3.33
CA PHE A 186 11.33 9.76 4.02
C PHE A 186 11.77 11.05 3.34
N GLU A 187 12.93 11.05 2.67
CA GLU A 187 13.38 12.20 1.87
C GLU A 187 12.51 12.38 0.64
N ALA A 188 12.23 11.29 -0.10
CA ALA A 188 11.36 11.32 -1.27
C ALA A 188 9.94 11.77 -0.91
N LEU A 189 9.37 11.27 0.18
CA LEU A 189 8.03 11.65 0.65
C LEU A 189 7.89 13.14 0.98
N ARG A 190 8.94 13.81 1.46
CA ARG A 190 8.91 15.25 1.73
C ARG A 190 8.84 16.11 0.46
N LYS A 191 9.16 15.55 -0.70
CA LYS A 191 9.12 16.22 -2.01
C LYS A 191 7.73 16.14 -2.66
N VAL A 192 6.84 15.26 -2.17
CA VAL A 192 5.47 15.14 -2.67
C VAL A 192 4.70 16.41 -2.38
N ASP A 193 3.98 16.92 -3.37
CA ASP A 193 3.12 18.10 -3.24
C ASP A 193 1.62 17.72 -3.31
N ARG A 194 0.74 18.71 -3.43
CA ARG A 194 -0.73 18.51 -3.45
C ARG A 194 -1.36 19.06 -4.73
N LYS A 195 -0.58 19.20 -5.80
CA LYS A 195 -1.05 19.72 -7.08
C LYS A 195 -1.72 18.63 -7.92
N ASN A 196 -2.81 18.09 -7.39
CA ASN A 196 -3.60 17.04 -8.01
C ASN A 196 -5.09 17.28 -7.77
N ALA A 197 -5.95 16.49 -8.43
CA ALA A 197 -7.41 16.63 -8.41
C ALA A 197 -8.03 16.55 -7.00
N GLN A 198 -7.39 15.88 -6.06
CA GLN A 198 -7.89 15.73 -4.69
C GLN A 198 -7.25 16.70 -3.70
N GLY A 199 -6.18 17.40 -4.07
CA GLY A 199 -5.42 18.28 -3.17
C GLY A 199 -4.75 17.50 -2.03
N GLU A 200 -4.34 16.25 -2.26
CA GLU A 200 -3.75 15.34 -1.28
C GLU A 200 -2.29 15.02 -1.60
N TYR A 201 -1.51 14.64 -0.59
CA TYR A 201 -0.17 14.10 -0.78
C TYR A 201 -0.27 12.63 -1.21
N TYR A 202 -0.14 12.36 -2.50
CA TYR A 202 -0.21 11.01 -3.03
C TYR A 202 1.11 10.25 -2.85
N LEU A 203 1.03 9.04 -2.31
CA LEU A 203 2.20 8.16 -2.21
C LEU A 203 2.74 7.78 -3.59
N THR A 204 1.87 7.68 -4.58
CA THR A 204 2.18 7.33 -5.96
C THR A 204 3.09 8.33 -6.66
N ASP A 205 3.07 9.61 -6.25
CA ASP A 205 3.92 10.65 -6.84
C ASP A 205 5.42 10.41 -6.59
N VAL A 206 5.76 9.68 -5.51
CA VAL A 206 7.16 9.35 -5.17
C VAL A 206 7.86 8.61 -6.31
N VAL A 207 7.15 7.76 -7.05
CA VAL A 207 7.72 7.00 -8.18
C VAL A 207 8.23 7.96 -9.26
N GLY A 208 7.41 8.93 -9.66
CA GLY A 208 7.79 9.93 -10.67
C GLY A 208 8.91 10.86 -10.20
N ILE A 209 8.90 11.24 -8.91
CA ILE A 209 9.93 12.07 -8.28
C ILE A 209 11.28 11.33 -8.31
N LEU A 210 11.34 10.12 -7.80
CA LEU A 210 12.57 9.33 -7.75
C LEU A 210 13.10 9.00 -9.14
N LYS A 211 12.20 8.67 -10.09
CA LYS A 211 12.58 8.46 -11.49
C LYS A 211 13.19 9.71 -12.11
N GLY A 212 12.61 10.89 -11.86
CA GLY A 212 13.13 12.18 -12.32
C GLY A 212 14.51 12.52 -11.74
N GLU A 213 14.84 11.99 -10.56
CA GLU A 213 16.16 12.11 -9.92
C GLU A 213 17.17 11.07 -10.42
N GLY A 214 16.81 10.25 -11.41
CA GLY A 214 17.68 9.20 -11.95
C GLY A 214 17.82 7.98 -11.05
N LYS A 215 16.98 7.83 -10.02
CA LYS A 215 16.99 6.68 -9.13
C LYS A 215 16.34 5.45 -9.82
N MET A 216 16.73 4.25 -9.38
CA MET A 216 16.11 3.01 -9.83
C MET A 216 14.72 2.86 -9.22
N VAL A 217 13.69 2.84 -10.08
CA VAL A 217 12.30 2.56 -9.71
C VAL A 217 11.84 1.30 -10.43
N SER A 218 11.12 0.41 -9.73
CA SER A 218 10.72 -0.88 -10.27
C SER A 218 9.23 -1.16 -10.07
N ALA A 219 8.71 -2.13 -10.81
CA ALA A 219 7.36 -2.65 -10.67
C ALA A 219 7.41 -4.17 -10.68
N PHE A 220 6.84 -4.78 -9.64
CA PHE A 220 6.65 -6.22 -9.54
C PHE A 220 5.21 -6.56 -9.91
N ARG A 221 5.01 -7.25 -11.03
CA ARG A 221 3.68 -7.62 -11.49
C ARG A 221 3.27 -8.97 -10.90
N SER A 222 2.17 -8.97 -10.15
CA SER A 222 1.54 -10.19 -9.67
C SER A 222 0.58 -10.74 -10.73
N ASP A 223 0.62 -12.07 -10.94
CA ASP A 223 -0.38 -12.78 -11.72
C ASP A 223 -1.64 -13.12 -10.87
N GLN A 224 -1.55 -12.94 -9.56
CA GLN A 224 -2.63 -13.20 -8.58
C GLN A 224 -3.43 -11.91 -8.33
N LYS A 225 -4.15 -11.46 -9.37
CA LYS A 225 -4.86 -10.16 -9.36
C LYS A 225 -5.84 -10.00 -8.18
N ASP A 226 -6.49 -11.08 -7.75
CA ASP A 226 -7.51 -11.00 -6.70
C ASP A 226 -6.90 -10.68 -5.31
N GLU A 227 -5.63 -11.05 -5.08
CA GLU A 227 -4.97 -10.83 -3.79
C GLU A 227 -4.72 -9.36 -3.47
N ILE A 228 -4.50 -8.55 -4.49
CA ILE A 228 -4.06 -7.15 -4.34
C ILE A 228 -5.20 -6.15 -4.41
N LEU A 229 -6.44 -6.63 -4.60
CA LEU A 229 -7.61 -5.76 -4.69
C LEU A 229 -8.03 -5.24 -3.33
N GLY A 230 -8.10 -3.92 -3.21
CA GLY A 230 -8.62 -3.27 -2.00
C GLY A 230 -10.15 -3.33 -1.94
N ILE A 231 -10.68 -3.69 -0.78
CA ILE A 231 -12.14 -3.74 -0.54
C ILE A 231 -12.63 -2.36 -0.12
N ASN A 232 -13.46 -1.73 -0.94
CA ASN A 232 -13.96 -0.38 -0.76
C ASN A 232 -15.49 -0.29 -0.67
N THR A 233 -16.21 -1.36 -1.03
CA THR A 233 -17.67 -1.43 -1.03
C THR A 233 -18.15 -2.74 -0.43
N LEU A 234 -19.43 -2.80 -0.02
CA LEU A 234 -20.04 -4.03 0.51
C LEU A 234 -20.11 -5.14 -0.56
N ASP A 235 -20.22 -4.78 -1.85
CA ASP A 235 -20.23 -5.77 -2.92
C ASP A 235 -18.84 -6.39 -3.11
N GLN A 236 -17.77 -5.59 -3.04
CA GLN A 236 -16.40 -6.10 -3.05
C GLN A 236 -16.12 -6.97 -1.80
N LEU A 237 -16.73 -6.64 -0.65
CA LEU A 237 -16.63 -7.46 0.55
C LEU A 237 -17.22 -8.86 0.34
N ARG A 238 -18.44 -8.93 -0.22
CA ARG A 238 -19.10 -10.22 -0.54
C ARG A 238 -18.30 -11.03 -1.55
N GLU A 239 -17.73 -10.36 -2.55
CA GLU A 239 -16.87 -11.03 -3.53
C GLU A 239 -15.62 -11.62 -2.87
N ALA A 240 -14.96 -10.88 -1.99
CA ALA A 240 -13.82 -11.39 -1.22
C ALA A 240 -14.21 -12.62 -0.36
N GLU A 241 -15.38 -12.63 0.28
CA GLU A 241 -15.90 -13.80 1.02
C GLU A 241 -16.09 -15.00 0.09
N ARG A 242 -16.62 -14.77 -1.11
CA ARG A 242 -16.80 -15.83 -2.11
C ARG A 242 -15.45 -16.43 -2.55
N LEU A 243 -14.45 -15.59 -2.83
CA LEU A 243 -13.10 -16.02 -3.21
C LEU A 243 -12.41 -16.80 -2.10
N MET A 244 -12.69 -16.50 -0.83
CA MET A 244 -12.17 -17.22 0.33
C MET A 244 -12.94 -18.50 0.66
N HIS A 245 -13.99 -18.85 -0.12
CA HIS A 245 -14.85 -20.01 0.12
C HIS A 245 -15.49 -20.02 1.52
N CYS A 246 -15.90 -18.87 2.01
CA CYS A 246 -16.59 -18.74 3.29
C CYS A 246 -18.10 -18.84 3.06
N GLY A 247 -18.59 -20.03 2.86
CA GLY A 247 -20.01 -20.36 2.74
C GLY A 247 -20.41 -21.36 3.79
#